data_d8cbc0e09c908874a0f918129ef5b525
#
_entry.id   d8cbc0e09c908874a0f918129ef5b525
#
_cell.length_a   1.000
_cell.length_b   1.000
_cell.length_c   1.000
_cell.angle_alpha   90.00
_cell.angle_beta   90.00
_cell.angle_gamma   90.00
#
_symmetry.space_group_name_H-M   'P 1'
#
loop_
_entity.id
_entity.type
_entity.pdbx_description
1 polymer ?
#
loop_
_entity_poly.entity_id
_entity_poly.type
_entity_poly.pdbx_seq_one_letter_code
_entity_poly.pdbx_strand_id
1 'polypeptide(L)'
;MSIKEHPPQSEKLQESEPIHVPVLLEITLSKLRPVEGESYLDLTAGYGGHARAFLNRTDNYLNSVLVDRDENAIKTLGDLAEKGVTLIHKDFVSAAQDLVKQGRKFDVILADLGVSSPQLDRAERGFSFRFDGPLDMRMDNRTEITAADIVNSYSVDDLTRLITLYGEENLGRARRIAQAIVKARPIQGTTELADLIKQTVGRGSMKHHPATRTFQALRIEVNRELKLIEELLPLLPRLLNKGGRVGIISFHSLEDRLIKRYFSEQAMAGYEAELIVPEKKPVSGTEDVHNPRSRSAKFRYAVKK
;
A
#
# COMPACT_ATOMS: atom_id res chain seq x y z
N MET A 1 -53.27 -42.61 0.71
CA MET A 1 -52.75 -41.25 0.55
C MET A 1 -51.54 -41.10 1.50
N SER A 2 -50.34 -41.24 0.96
CA SER A 2 -49.10 -41.10 1.76
C SER A 2 -48.53 -39.72 1.56
N ILE A 3 -48.44 -38.95 2.63
CA ILE A 3 -47.83 -37.62 2.67
C ILE A 3 -46.31 -37.84 2.74
N LYS A 4 -45.60 -37.43 1.70
CA LYS A 4 -44.11 -37.35 1.72
C LYS A 4 -43.71 -36.05 2.37
N GLU A 5 -43.15 -36.14 3.57
CA GLU A 5 -42.44 -35.02 4.24
C GLU A 5 -41.12 -34.79 3.51
N HIS A 6 -40.87 -33.52 3.12
CA HIS A 6 -39.59 -33.09 2.62
C HIS A 6 -38.69 -32.71 3.85
N PRO A 7 -37.42 -33.11 3.88
CA PRO A 7 -36.50 -32.67 4.91
C PRO A 7 -36.20 -31.18 4.76
N PRO A 8 -35.94 -30.45 5.88
CA PRO A 8 -35.66 -29.03 5.85
C PRO A 8 -34.32 -28.77 5.14
N GLN A 9 -34.31 -27.74 4.31
CA GLN A 9 -33.09 -27.24 3.67
C GLN A 9 -32.08 -26.80 4.72
N SER A 10 -30.92 -27.45 4.72
CA SER A 10 -29.78 -27.05 5.55
C SER A 10 -29.38 -25.61 5.22
N GLU A 11 -29.50 -24.73 6.19
CA GLU A 11 -28.88 -23.40 6.20
C GLU A 11 -27.39 -23.56 5.90
N LYS A 12 -26.96 -23.02 4.77
CA LYS A 12 -25.55 -22.86 4.47
C LYS A 12 -24.99 -21.88 5.50
N LEU A 13 -24.24 -22.41 6.45
CA LEU A 13 -23.35 -21.62 7.29
C LEU A 13 -22.51 -20.73 6.37
N GLN A 14 -22.66 -19.42 6.49
CA GLN A 14 -21.77 -18.47 5.86
C GLN A 14 -20.38 -18.76 6.43
N GLU A 15 -19.50 -19.33 5.59
CA GLU A 15 -18.08 -19.41 5.91
C GLU A 15 -17.61 -17.99 6.18
N SER A 16 -17.22 -17.71 7.42
CA SER A 16 -16.60 -16.45 7.80
C SER A 16 -15.38 -16.25 6.92
N GLU A 17 -15.34 -15.15 6.14
CA GLU A 17 -14.15 -14.80 5.39
C GLU A 17 -12.93 -14.85 6.33
N PRO A 18 -11.80 -15.42 5.88
CA PRO A 18 -10.62 -15.55 6.73
C PRO A 18 -10.22 -14.16 7.23
N ILE A 19 -10.12 -14.02 8.56
CA ILE A 19 -9.70 -12.78 9.22
C ILE A 19 -8.36 -12.38 8.62
N HIS A 20 -8.35 -11.27 7.86
CA HIS A 20 -7.15 -10.78 7.21
C HIS A 20 -6.22 -10.18 8.26
N VAL A 21 -5.15 -10.89 8.61
CA VAL A 21 -4.12 -10.39 9.52
C VAL A 21 -3.28 -9.33 8.79
N PRO A 22 -3.19 -8.10 9.31
CA PRO A 22 -2.34 -7.06 8.73
C PRO A 22 -0.86 -7.47 8.71
N VAL A 23 -0.14 -6.99 7.71
CA VAL A 23 1.29 -7.27 7.53
C VAL A 23 2.08 -6.68 8.71
N LEU A 24 2.93 -7.48 9.36
CA LEU A 24 3.80 -7.05 10.47
C LEU A 24 3.05 -6.45 11.67
N LEU A 25 1.81 -6.83 11.94
CA LEU A 25 0.96 -6.24 12.98
C LEU A 25 1.65 -6.23 14.35
N GLU A 26 2.06 -7.40 14.85
CA GLU A 26 2.69 -7.52 16.16
C GLU A 26 4.01 -6.75 16.25
N ILE A 27 4.76 -6.71 15.16
CA ILE A 27 6.01 -5.96 15.06
C ILE A 27 5.74 -4.46 15.15
N THR A 28 4.76 -3.94 14.41
CA THR A 28 4.39 -2.52 14.46
C THR A 28 3.94 -2.11 15.85
N LEU A 29 3.09 -2.91 16.49
CA LEU A 29 2.64 -2.68 17.86
C LEU A 29 3.80 -2.72 18.87
N SER A 30 4.73 -3.67 18.74
CA SER A 30 5.88 -3.80 19.65
C SER A 30 6.90 -2.67 19.51
N LYS A 31 7.09 -2.14 18.31
CA LYS A 31 8.06 -1.07 18.03
C LYS A 31 7.49 0.33 18.29
N LEU A 32 6.23 0.57 17.93
CA LEU A 32 5.56 1.84 18.16
C LEU A 32 4.95 1.98 19.56
N ARG A 33 4.70 0.86 20.25
CA ARG A 33 4.25 0.80 21.66
C ARG A 33 3.12 1.79 21.98
N PRO A 34 1.97 1.70 21.28
CA PRO A 34 0.84 2.56 21.59
C PRO A 34 0.36 2.31 23.02
N VAL A 35 0.08 3.40 23.76
CA VAL A 35 -0.45 3.35 25.14
C VAL A 35 -1.77 4.10 25.22
N GLU A 36 -2.55 3.80 26.26
CA GLU A 36 -3.85 4.41 26.52
C GLU A 36 -3.75 5.95 26.54
N GLY A 37 -4.71 6.62 25.92
CA GLY A 37 -4.79 8.08 25.82
C GLY A 37 -4.02 8.68 24.64
N GLU A 38 -3.13 7.96 23.96
CA GLU A 38 -2.38 8.48 22.82
C GLU A 38 -3.26 8.66 21.58
N SER A 39 -3.00 9.74 20.84
CA SER A 39 -3.64 10.01 19.54
C SER A 39 -2.96 9.24 18.42
N TYR A 40 -3.75 8.68 17.51
CA TYR A 40 -3.27 7.84 16.41
C TYR A 40 -3.64 8.42 15.05
N LEU A 41 -2.67 8.43 14.13
CA LEU A 41 -2.88 8.74 12.72
C LEU A 41 -2.49 7.54 11.87
N ASP A 42 -3.46 6.98 11.15
CA ASP A 42 -3.21 6.02 10.08
C ASP A 42 -3.32 6.71 8.73
N LEU A 43 -2.21 6.77 8.01
CA LEU A 43 -2.14 7.44 6.70
C LEU A 43 -2.60 6.55 5.54
N THR A 44 -2.83 5.26 5.82
CA THR A 44 -3.16 4.20 4.85
C THR A 44 -4.08 3.17 5.49
N ALA A 45 -5.18 3.64 6.07
CA ALA A 45 -6.02 2.85 6.97
C ALA A 45 -6.58 1.55 6.34
N GLY A 46 -6.75 1.53 5.02
CA GLY A 46 -7.29 0.39 4.31
C GLY A 46 -8.61 -0.06 4.91
N TYR A 47 -8.73 -1.36 5.14
CA TYR A 47 -9.91 -1.96 5.76
C TYR A 47 -9.85 -2.00 7.30
N GLY A 48 -8.92 -1.24 7.91
CA GLY A 48 -8.86 -1.01 9.34
C GLY A 48 -8.11 -2.06 10.16
N GLY A 49 -7.34 -2.93 9.54
CA GLY A 49 -6.65 -3.99 10.26
C GLY A 49 -5.66 -3.46 11.31
N HIS A 50 -4.71 -2.63 10.93
CA HIS A 50 -3.81 -1.92 11.85
C HIS A 50 -4.58 -0.94 12.73
N ALA A 51 -5.46 -0.12 12.13
CA ALA A 51 -6.20 0.91 12.84
C ALA A 51 -6.95 0.36 14.06
N ARG A 52 -7.67 -0.75 13.91
CA ARG A 52 -8.40 -1.39 15.02
C ARG A 52 -7.46 -1.84 16.13
N ALA A 53 -6.33 -2.45 15.80
CA ALA A 53 -5.36 -2.92 16.79
C ALA A 53 -4.70 -1.78 17.57
N PHE A 54 -4.36 -0.67 16.88
CA PHE A 54 -3.81 0.52 17.52
C PHE A 54 -4.86 1.22 18.40
N LEU A 55 -6.07 1.45 17.89
CA LEU A 55 -7.17 2.09 18.64
C LEU A 55 -7.59 1.28 19.86
N ASN A 56 -7.56 -0.05 19.79
CA ASN A 56 -7.81 -0.90 20.97
C ASN A 56 -6.73 -0.75 22.05
N ARG A 57 -5.52 -0.28 21.72
CA ARG A 57 -4.45 -0.03 22.70
C ARG A 57 -4.49 1.41 23.22
N THR A 58 -4.82 2.37 22.36
CA THR A 58 -4.84 3.78 22.73
C THR A 58 -6.13 4.21 23.41
N ASP A 59 -7.23 3.56 23.10
CA ASP A 59 -8.62 3.91 23.52
C ASP A 59 -8.97 5.39 23.29
N ASN A 60 -8.28 6.05 22.37
CA ASN A 60 -8.45 7.47 22.05
C ASN A 60 -9.00 7.66 20.64
N TYR A 61 -10.27 7.33 20.46
CA TYR A 61 -10.95 7.42 19.16
C TYR A 61 -11.14 8.88 18.70
N LEU A 62 -11.50 9.79 19.62
CA LEU A 62 -11.84 11.18 19.32
C LEU A 62 -10.67 12.01 18.76
N ASN A 63 -9.44 11.72 19.18
CA ASN A 63 -8.25 12.42 18.71
C ASN A 63 -7.52 11.69 17.60
N SER A 64 -8.05 10.55 17.14
CA SER A 64 -7.44 9.74 16.10
C SER A 64 -8.02 10.04 14.73
N VAL A 65 -7.20 9.83 13.70
CA VAL A 65 -7.53 10.10 12.29
C VAL A 65 -7.13 8.90 11.44
N LEU A 66 -8.02 8.47 10.58
CA LEU A 66 -7.77 7.43 9.59
C LEU A 66 -7.93 8.01 8.19
N VAL A 67 -6.92 7.80 7.36
CA VAL A 67 -6.84 8.30 5.99
C VAL A 67 -6.80 7.15 5.02
N ASP A 68 -7.60 7.19 3.98
CA ASP A 68 -7.43 6.33 2.80
C ASP A 68 -7.94 7.04 1.55
N ARG A 69 -7.37 6.71 0.40
CA ARG A 69 -7.79 7.21 -0.90
C ARG A 69 -8.82 6.31 -1.58
N ASP A 70 -8.98 5.06 -1.12
CA ASP A 70 -9.99 4.12 -1.63
C ASP A 70 -11.31 4.31 -0.90
N GLU A 71 -12.34 4.72 -1.65
CA GLU A 71 -13.69 4.94 -1.10
C GLU A 71 -14.25 3.69 -0.42
N ASN A 72 -13.95 2.49 -0.95
CA ASN A 72 -14.42 1.24 -0.38
C ASN A 72 -13.79 0.98 1.00
N ALA A 73 -12.50 1.33 1.16
CA ALA A 73 -11.83 1.25 2.44
C ALA A 73 -12.49 2.18 3.47
N ILE A 74 -12.70 3.45 3.11
CA ILE A 74 -13.36 4.43 3.99
C ILE A 74 -14.75 3.96 4.42
N LYS A 75 -15.56 3.42 3.51
CA LYS A 75 -16.90 2.90 3.84
C LYS A 75 -16.87 1.78 4.89
N THR A 76 -15.83 0.94 4.90
CA THR A 76 -15.70 -0.17 5.87
C THR A 76 -15.28 0.27 7.28
N LEU A 77 -14.87 1.53 7.43
CA LEU A 77 -14.43 2.11 8.71
C LEU A 77 -15.54 2.88 9.45
N GLY A 78 -16.79 2.81 8.95
CA GLY A 78 -17.93 3.55 9.51
C GLY A 78 -18.16 3.31 11.00
N ASP A 79 -17.97 2.09 11.48
CA ASP A 79 -18.08 1.73 12.89
C ASP A 79 -17.02 2.41 13.78
N LEU A 80 -15.84 2.73 13.25
CA LEU A 80 -14.83 3.52 13.94
C LEU A 80 -15.19 5.01 13.96
N ALA A 81 -15.83 5.51 12.89
CA ALA A 81 -16.36 6.87 12.87
C ALA A 81 -17.48 7.07 13.91
N GLU A 82 -18.35 6.08 14.09
CA GLU A 82 -19.38 6.09 15.14
C GLU A 82 -18.79 6.17 16.56
N LYS A 83 -17.57 5.64 16.76
CA LYS A 83 -16.80 5.78 18.00
C LYS A 83 -16.05 7.12 18.12
N GLY A 84 -16.14 8.00 17.11
CA GLY A 84 -15.57 9.34 17.11
C GLY A 84 -14.28 9.53 16.33
N VAL A 85 -13.78 8.50 15.63
CA VAL A 85 -12.60 8.63 14.77
C VAL A 85 -12.90 9.51 13.56
N THR A 86 -12.00 10.43 13.25
CA THR A 86 -12.10 11.24 12.02
C THR A 86 -11.64 10.42 10.81
N LEU A 87 -12.52 10.21 9.83
CA LEU A 87 -12.17 9.59 8.54
C LEU A 87 -11.90 10.66 7.48
N ILE A 88 -10.79 10.51 6.73
CA ILE A 88 -10.40 11.42 5.65
C ILE A 88 -10.25 10.63 4.35
N HIS A 89 -11.14 10.87 3.37
CA HIS A 89 -11.08 10.27 2.04
C HIS A 89 -10.19 11.11 1.11
N LYS A 90 -8.87 10.97 1.25
CA LYS A 90 -7.82 11.63 0.45
C LYS A 90 -6.59 10.72 0.33
N ASP A 91 -5.68 11.07 -0.60
CA ASP A 91 -4.34 10.51 -0.52
C ASP A 91 -3.62 11.02 0.74
N PHE A 92 -2.66 10.25 1.20
CA PHE A 92 -2.00 10.50 2.47
C PHE A 92 -1.19 11.81 2.51
N VAL A 93 -0.71 12.33 1.36
CA VAL A 93 0.02 13.61 1.31
C VAL A 93 -0.95 14.78 1.45
N SER A 94 -2.03 14.77 0.69
CA SER A 94 -3.07 15.81 0.78
C SER A 94 -3.66 15.88 2.19
N ALA A 95 -3.93 14.73 2.80
CA ALA A 95 -4.40 14.66 4.17
C ALA A 95 -3.35 15.17 5.17
N ALA A 96 -2.09 14.76 5.04
CA ALA A 96 -0.99 15.20 5.88
C ALA A 96 -0.79 16.73 5.81
N GLN A 97 -0.85 17.31 4.61
CA GLN A 97 -0.75 18.76 4.41
C GLN A 97 -1.88 19.51 5.10
N ASP A 98 -3.12 19.03 5.01
CA ASP A 98 -4.26 19.66 5.66
C ASP A 98 -4.17 19.57 7.19
N LEU A 99 -3.77 18.41 7.73
CA LEU A 99 -3.55 18.21 9.16
C LEU A 99 -2.43 19.13 9.71
N VAL A 100 -1.34 19.29 8.93
CA VAL A 100 -0.26 20.23 9.27
C VAL A 100 -0.76 21.68 9.29
N LYS A 101 -1.58 22.11 8.30
CA LYS A 101 -2.19 23.45 8.26
C LYS A 101 -3.10 23.70 9.47
N GLN A 102 -3.80 22.67 9.93
CA GLN A 102 -4.66 22.70 11.12
C GLN A 102 -3.88 22.66 12.44
N GLY A 103 -2.56 22.51 12.41
CA GLY A 103 -1.73 22.36 13.61
C GLY A 103 -1.93 21.03 14.35
N ARG A 104 -2.57 20.02 13.71
CA ARG A 104 -2.81 18.70 14.31
C ARG A 104 -1.48 17.97 14.49
N LYS A 105 -1.36 17.30 15.63
CA LYS A 105 -0.22 16.45 15.96
C LYS A 105 -0.69 15.15 16.62
N PHE A 106 0.11 14.11 16.48
CA PHE A 106 -0.22 12.75 16.92
C PHE A 106 0.94 12.13 17.69
N ASP A 107 0.61 11.19 18.57
CA ASP A 107 1.59 10.46 19.36
C ASP A 107 2.10 9.23 18.60
N VAL A 108 1.24 8.64 17.78
CA VAL A 108 1.59 7.49 16.94
C VAL A 108 1.09 7.71 15.52
N ILE A 109 1.98 7.53 14.54
CA ILE A 109 1.66 7.58 13.12
C ILE A 109 2.06 6.26 12.47
N LEU A 110 1.19 5.69 11.63
CA LEU A 110 1.49 4.55 10.79
C LEU A 110 1.22 4.90 9.31
N ALA A 111 2.08 4.40 8.44
CA ALA A 111 1.87 4.36 7.00
C ALA A 111 2.21 2.95 6.49
N ASP A 112 1.21 2.17 6.10
CA ASP A 112 1.35 0.85 5.47
C ASP A 112 1.22 1.03 3.96
N LEU A 113 2.37 1.19 3.27
CA LEU A 113 2.40 1.55 1.86
C LEU A 113 2.00 0.35 0.96
N GLY A 114 1.64 0.65 -0.28
CA GLY A 114 1.34 -0.35 -1.29
C GLY A 114 -0.17 -0.59 -1.49
N VAL A 115 -0.55 -1.83 -1.79
CA VAL A 115 -1.91 -2.23 -2.15
C VAL A 115 -2.55 -3.08 -1.07
N SER A 116 -3.82 -2.87 -0.83
CA SER A 116 -4.61 -3.72 0.06
C SER A 116 -4.91 -5.08 -0.58
N SER A 117 -5.15 -6.09 0.24
CA SER A 117 -5.53 -7.42 -0.25
C SER A 117 -6.78 -7.41 -1.12
N PRO A 118 -7.87 -6.71 -0.76
CA PRO A 118 -9.03 -6.61 -1.64
C PRO A 118 -8.74 -5.98 -3.00
N GLN A 119 -7.77 -5.06 -3.10
CA GLN A 119 -7.35 -4.52 -4.41
C GLN A 119 -6.68 -5.58 -5.27
N LEU A 120 -5.87 -6.47 -4.68
CA LEU A 120 -5.21 -7.58 -5.40
C LEU A 120 -6.15 -8.73 -5.73
N ASP A 121 -7.13 -9.00 -4.88
CA ASP A 121 -8.01 -10.16 -4.99
C ASP A 121 -9.22 -9.90 -5.92
N ARG A 122 -9.57 -8.63 -6.19
CA ARG A 122 -10.65 -8.23 -7.09
C ARG A 122 -10.13 -7.99 -8.50
N ALA A 123 -10.52 -8.87 -9.44
CA ALA A 123 -10.08 -8.81 -10.84
C ALA A 123 -10.44 -7.47 -11.52
N GLU A 124 -11.61 -6.91 -11.20
CA GLU A 124 -12.11 -5.65 -11.76
C GLU A 124 -11.25 -4.42 -11.41
N ARG A 125 -10.37 -4.52 -10.41
CA ARG A 125 -9.43 -3.44 -10.04
C ARG A 125 -8.15 -3.45 -10.88
N GLY A 126 -7.84 -4.53 -11.60
CA GLY A 126 -6.71 -4.61 -12.52
C GLY A 126 -5.30 -4.68 -11.91
N PHE A 127 -5.16 -4.81 -10.58
CA PHE A 127 -3.85 -4.89 -9.91
C PHE A 127 -3.12 -6.21 -10.09
N SER A 128 -3.86 -7.27 -10.43
CA SER A 128 -3.35 -8.63 -10.56
C SER A 128 -3.66 -9.18 -11.94
N PHE A 129 -2.81 -10.06 -12.42
CA PHE A 129 -3.03 -10.86 -13.63
C PHE A 129 -3.34 -12.33 -13.31
N ARG A 130 -3.70 -12.63 -12.05
CA ARG A 130 -4.13 -13.99 -11.64
C ARG A 130 -5.47 -14.36 -12.27
N PHE A 131 -6.36 -13.39 -12.36
CA PHE A 131 -7.63 -13.44 -13.07
C PHE A 131 -7.67 -12.29 -14.05
N ASP A 132 -8.37 -12.47 -15.16
CA ASP A 132 -8.50 -11.41 -16.14
C ASP A 132 -9.38 -10.27 -15.63
N GLY A 133 -8.98 -9.05 -15.96
CA GLY A 133 -9.68 -7.84 -15.59
C GLY A 133 -9.19 -6.65 -16.41
N PRO A 134 -9.85 -5.48 -16.31
CA PRO A 134 -9.43 -4.28 -17.01
C PRO A 134 -8.05 -3.81 -16.52
N LEU A 135 -7.28 -3.16 -17.37
CA LEU A 135 -6.02 -2.50 -17.01
C LEU A 135 -6.31 -1.15 -16.33
N ASP A 136 -6.94 -1.18 -15.13
CA ASP A 136 -7.25 0.02 -14.38
C ASP A 136 -6.09 0.42 -13.45
N MET A 137 -5.82 -0.34 -12.40
CA MET A 137 -4.79 -0.14 -11.38
C MET A 137 -4.91 1.16 -10.56
N ARG A 138 -5.98 1.92 -10.67
CA ARG A 138 -6.20 3.11 -9.83
C ARG A 138 -6.58 2.70 -8.41
N MET A 139 -5.89 3.23 -7.43
CA MET A 139 -6.28 3.09 -6.02
C MET A 139 -7.41 4.07 -5.68
N ASP A 140 -7.40 5.25 -6.30
CA ASP A 140 -8.44 6.28 -6.23
C ASP A 140 -9.16 6.38 -7.57
N ASN A 141 -10.43 6.01 -7.60
CA ASN A 141 -11.24 6.02 -8.83
C ASN A 141 -11.53 7.45 -9.36
N ARG A 142 -11.20 8.50 -8.59
CA ARG A 142 -11.32 9.90 -9.01
C ARG A 142 -10.17 10.35 -9.92
N THR A 143 -9.07 9.58 -9.97
CA THR A 143 -7.95 9.88 -10.88
C THR A 143 -8.33 9.49 -12.31
N GLU A 144 -7.83 10.25 -13.30
CA GLU A 144 -8.21 10.09 -14.70
C GLU A 144 -7.41 8.97 -15.40
N ILE A 145 -6.11 8.86 -15.09
CA ILE A 145 -5.17 7.97 -15.80
C ILE A 145 -5.25 6.55 -15.25
N THR A 146 -5.50 5.60 -16.14
CA THR A 146 -5.50 4.15 -15.89
C THR A 146 -4.21 3.50 -16.42
N ALA A 147 -3.98 2.24 -16.04
CA ALA A 147 -2.91 1.45 -16.67
C ALA A 147 -3.16 1.22 -18.15
N ALA A 148 -4.42 1.15 -18.60
CA ALA A 148 -4.78 1.04 -20.01
C ALA A 148 -4.33 2.28 -20.80
N ASP A 149 -4.49 3.47 -20.24
CA ASP A 149 -4.05 4.71 -20.90
C ASP A 149 -2.54 4.70 -21.09
N ILE A 150 -1.77 4.33 -20.05
CA ILE A 150 -0.31 4.21 -20.13
C ILE A 150 0.10 3.18 -21.19
N VAL A 151 -0.46 1.97 -21.10
CA VAL A 151 -0.13 0.86 -22.01
C VAL A 151 -0.45 1.22 -23.45
N ASN A 152 -1.57 1.90 -23.70
CA ASN A 152 -2.05 2.17 -25.05
C ASN A 152 -1.58 3.51 -25.66
N SER A 153 -1.06 4.46 -24.84
CA SER A 153 -0.67 5.79 -25.35
C SER A 153 0.82 6.09 -25.27
N TYR A 154 1.55 5.59 -24.25
CA TYR A 154 2.97 5.93 -24.05
C TYR A 154 3.85 5.45 -25.21
N SER A 155 4.89 6.20 -25.54
CA SER A 155 5.87 5.81 -26.55
C SER A 155 6.70 4.60 -26.10
N VAL A 156 7.42 3.96 -27.03
CA VAL A 156 8.37 2.88 -26.71
C VAL A 156 9.41 3.36 -25.68
N ASP A 157 9.89 4.59 -25.83
CA ASP A 157 10.94 5.12 -24.94
C ASP A 157 10.38 5.43 -23.56
N ASP A 158 9.15 5.98 -23.44
CA ASP A 158 8.51 6.22 -22.15
C ASP A 158 8.20 4.91 -21.41
N LEU A 159 7.65 3.90 -22.10
CA LEU A 159 7.42 2.57 -21.52
C LEU A 159 8.74 1.92 -21.10
N THR A 160 9.79 2.03 -21.91
CA THR A 160 11.11 1.49 -21.57
C THR A 160 11.64 2.15 -20.31
N ARG A 161 11.55 3.48 -20.22
CA ARG A 161 11.97 4.25 -19.05
C ARG A 161 11.17 3.84 -17.80
N LEU A 162 9.86 3.78 -17.92
CA LEU A 162 8.93 3.38 -16.85
C LEU A 162 9.26 1.98 -16.32
N ILE A 163 9.36 0.98 -17.20
CA ILE A 163 9.64 -0.41 -16.83
C ILE A 163 11.05 -0.55 -16.22
N THR A 164 12.03 0.21 -16.71
CA THR A 164 13.39 0.20 -16.17
C THR A 164 13.43 0.82 -14.77
N LEU A 165 12.83 1.99 -14.58
CA LEU A 165 12.93 2.76 -13.33
C LEU A 165 12.03 2.19 -12.24
N TYR A 166 10.79 1.89 -12.54
CA TYR A 166 9.79 1.49 -11.56
C TYR A 166 9.62 -0.04 -11.46
N GLY A 167 9.92 -0.76 -12.54
CA GLY A 167 9.97 -2.22 -12.53
C GLY A 167 11.32 -2.78 -12.08
N GLU A 168 12.36 -1.93 -11.97
CA GLU A 168 13.76 -2.36 -11.77
C GLU A 168 14.17 -3.46 -12.78
N GLU A 169 13.68 -3.34 -14.03
CA GLU A 169 13.98 -4.30 -15.09
C GLU A 169 15.23 -3.88 -15.87
N ASN A 170 15.94 -4.86 -16.39
CA ASN A 170 17.10 -4.60 -17.27
C ASN A 170 16.66 -3.82 -18.53
N LEU A 171 17.42 -2.79 -18.92
CA LEU A 171 17.10 -1.89 -20.02
C LEU A 171 16.77 -2.63 -21.33
N GLY A 172 17.58 -3.65 -21.71
CA GLY A 172 17.37 -4.40 -22.94
C GLY A 172 16.07 -5.23 -22.90
N ARG A 173 15.72 -5.76 -21.74
CA ARG A 173 14.45 -6.48 -21.55
C ARG A 173 13.27 -5.51 -21.51
N ALA A 174 13.37 -4.39 -20.81
CA ALA A 174 12.37 -3.35 -20.74
C ALA A 174 12.04 -2.82 -22.16
N ARG A 175 13.06 -2.57 -22.99
CA ARG A 175 12.86 -2.13 -24.37
C ARG A 175 12.14 -3.16 -25.23
N ARG A 176 12.47 -4.46 -25.10
CA ARG A 176 11.75 -5.52 -25.83
C ARG A 176 10.28 -5.59 -25.41
N ILE A 177 10.01 -5.49 -24.11
CA ILE A 177 8.63 -5.47 -23.57
C ILE A 177 7.88 -4.26 -24.13
N ALA A 178 8.47 -3.07 -24.06
CA ALA A 178 7.87 -1.83 -24.57
C ALA A 178 7.54 -1.92 -26.08
N GLN A 179 8.45 -2.42 -26.90
CA GLN A 179 8.25 -2.66 -28.33
C GLN A 179 7.10 -3.64 -28.59
N ALA A 180 7.04 -4.74 -27.82
CA ALA A 180 5.97 -5.72 -27.96
C ALA A 180 4.61 -5.13 -27.59
N ILE A 181 4.53 -4.34 -26.51
CA ILE A 181 3.31 -3.64 -26.10
C ILE A 181 2.84 -2.71 -27.22
N VAL A 182 3.70 -1.83 -27.72
CA VAL A 182 3.32 -0.86 -28.77
C VAL A 182 2.86 -1.56 -30.05
N LYS A 183 3.48 -2.69 -30.41
CA LYS A 183 3.10 -3.49 -31.58
C LYS A 183 1.75 -4.19 -31.41
N ALA A 184 1.39 -4.58 -30.19
CA ALA A 184 0.19 -5.39 -29.91
C ALA A 184 -1.07 -4.55 -29.61
N ARG A 185 -0.95 -3.21 -29.56
CA ARG A 185 -2.07 -2.31 -29.22
C ARG A 185 -3.26 -2.48 -30.18
N PRO A 186 -4.50 -2.30 -29.66
CA PRO A 186 -4.85 -1.96 -28.28
C PRO A 186 -4.84 -3.20 -27.36
N ILE A 187 -4.33 -3.06 -26.13
CA ILE A 187 -4.35 -4.09 -25.08
C ILE A 187 -5.40 -3.70 -24.05
N GLN A 188 -6.33 -4.62 -23.73
CA GLN A 188 -7.49 -4.33 -22.88
C GLN A 188 -7.44 -5.00 -21.51
N GLY A 189 -6.89 -6.22 -21.43
CA GLY A 189 -6.94 -7.06 -20.23
C GLY A 189 -5.60 -7.28 -19.55
N THR A 190 -5.68 -7.59 -18.26
CA THR A 190 -4.49 -7.89 -17.45
C THR A 190 -3.80 -9.19 -17.88
N THR A 191 -4.55 -10.22 -18.20
CA THR A 191 -4.00 -11.50 -18.68
C THR A 191 -3.39 -11.36 -20.07
N GLU A 192 -4.02 -10.61 -20.97
CA GLU A 192 -3.48 -10.31 -22.31
C GLU A 192 -2.09 -9.65 -22.21
N LEU A 193 -1.95 -8.60 -21.38
CA LEU A 193 -0.67 -7.95 -21.15
C LEU A 193 0.36 -8.89 -20.52
N ALA A 194 -0.04 -9.68 -19.54
CA ALA A 194 0.87 -10.60 -18.85
C ALA A 194 1.38 -11.71 -19.77
N ASP A 195 0.53 -12.26 -20.62
CA ASP A 195 0.90 -13.29 -21.61
C ASP A 195 1.78 -12.72 -22.72
N LEU A 196 1.50 -11.52 -23.21
CA LEU A 196 2.36 -10.82 -24.16
C LEU A 196 3.79 -10.65 -23.60
N ILE A 197 3.91 -10.19 -22.36
CA ILE A 197 5.22 -10.03 -21.71
C ILE A 197 5.92 -11.39 -21.57
N LYS A 198 5.21 -12.42 -21.12
CA LYS A 198 5.75 -13.76 -20.96
C LYS A 198 6.26 -14.37 -22.28
N GLN A 199 5.54 -14.16 -23.39
CA GLN A 199 5.95 -14.59 -24.73
C GLN A 199 7.18 -13.81 -25.20
N THR A 200 7.25 -12.50 -24.92
CA THR A 200 8.35 -11.60 -25.36
C THR A 200 9.69 -11.94 -24.69
N VAL A 201 9.67 -12.24 -23.38
CA VAL A 201 10.91 -12.40 -22.61
C VAL A 201 11.22 -13.85 -22.21
N GLY A 202 10.29 -14.77 -22.46
CA GLY A 202 10.39 -16.16 -22.06
C GLY A 202 10.29 -16.38 -20.55
N ARG A 203 10.21 -17.64 -20.12
CA ARG A 203 10.12 -17.98 -18.69
C ARG A 203 11.45 -17.76 -17.94
N GLY A 204 12.61 -17.96 -18.59
CA GLY A 204 13.91 -17.90 -17.93
C GLY A 204 13.96 -18.67 -16.60
N SER A 205 15.03 -18.51 -15.83
CA SER A 205 15.15 -19.04 -14.45
C SER A 205 14.55 -18.09 -13.40
N MET A 206 13.46 -17.37 -13.72
CA MET A 206 12.94 -16.33 -12.87
C MET A 206 12.10 -16.90 -11.72
N LYS A 207 12.39 -16.41 -10.51
CA LYS A 207 11.65 -16.76 -9.27
C LYS A 207 10.20 -16.26 -9.29
N HIS A 208 9.93 -15.21 -10.08
CA HIS A 208 8.63 -14.57 -10.19
C HIS A 208 8.14 -14.55 -11.65
N HIS A 209 6.84 -14.36 -11.85
CA HIS A 209 6.28 -14.25 -13.19
C HIS A 209 6.90 -13.05 -13.94
N PRO A 210 7.22 -13.19 -15.25
CA PRO A 210 7.88 -12.14 -16.03
C PRO A 210 7.16 -10.79 -16.03
N ALA A 211 5.83 -10.78 -15.94
CA ALA A 211 5.03 -9.56 -15.93
C ALA A 211 5.06 -8.81 -14.60
N THR A 212 5.47 -9.44 -13.49
CA THR A 212 5.40 -8.82 -12.15
C THR A 212 6.02 -7.44 -12.09
N ARG A 213 7.20 -7.26 -12.68
CA ARG A 213 7.93 -5.98 -12.67
C ARG A 213 7.24 -4.91 -13.52
N THR A 214 6.68 -5.29 -14.67
CA THR A 214 5.92 -4.36 -15.52
C THR A 214 4.63 -3.92 -14.83
N PHE A 215 3.91 -4.83 -14.18
CA PHE A 215 2.72 -4.49 -13.41
C PHE A 215 3.04 -3.59 -12.22
N GLN A 216 4.15 -3.84 -11.51
CA GLN A 216 4.64 -2.92 -10.48
C GLN A 216 4.93 -1.53 -11.06
N ALA A 217 5.59 -1.45 -12.21
CA ALA A 217 5.92 -0.19 -12.85
C ALA A 217 4.67 0.62 -13.23
N LEU A 218 3.68 -0.04 -13.85
CA LEU A 218 2.39 0.57 -14.20
C LEU A 218 1.66 1.08 -12.95
N ARG A 219 1.60 0.27 -11.90
CA ARG A 219 0.95 0.64 -10.64
C ARG A 219 1.58 1.87 -9.99
N ILE A 220 2.91 1.90 -9.94
CA ILE A 220 3.65 3.05 -9.39
C ILE A 220 3.36 4.32 -10.17
N GLU A 221 3.32 4.25 -11.51
CA GLU A 221 3.04 5.39 -12.38
C GLU A 221 1.60 5.89 -12.21
N VAL A 222 0.61 4.99 -12.36
CA VAL A 222 -0.81 5.32 -12.21
C VAL A 222 -1.09 6.02 -10.89
N ASN A 223 -0.49 5.53 -9.80
CA ASN A 223 -0.77 5.99 -8.45
C ASN A 223 0.26 7.00 -7.91
N ARG A 224 1.26 7.38 -8.70
CA ARG A 224 2.33 8.32 -8.32
C ARG A 224 3.01 7.95 -6.99
N GLU A 225 3.12 6.62 -6.70
CA GLU A 225 3.44 6.10 -5.36
C GLU A 225 4.74 6.68 -4.79
N LEU A 226 5.84 6.66 -5.57
CA LEU A 226 7.14 7.15 -5.10
C LEU A 226 7.14 8.65 -4.85
N LYS A 227 6.47 9.44 -5.72
CA LYS A 227 6.37 10.89 -5.56
C LYS A 227 5.61 11.26 -4.27
N LEU A 228 4.51 10.57 -4.00
CA LEU A 228 3.74 10.78 -2.78
C LEU A 228 4.57 10.44 -1.52
N ILE A 229 5.43 9.41 -1.56
CA ILE A 229 6.33 9.11 -0.44
C ILE A 229 7.34 10.24 -0.23
N GLU A 230 7.98 10.74 -1.29
CA GLU A 230 8.93 11.86 -1.21
C GLU A 230 8.28 13.12 -0.63
N GLU A 231 7.03 13.40 -1.00
CA GLU A 231 6.27 14.54 -0.49
C GLU A 231 5.80 14.34 0.98
N LEU A 232 5.51 13.11 1.41
CA LEU A 232 5.08 12.79 2.76
C LEU A 232 6.20 12.93 3.79
N LEU A 233 7.38 12.38 3.49
CA LEU A 233 8.46 12.21 4.47
C LEU A 233 8.80 13.51 5.24
N PRO A 234 8.94 14.71 4.60
CA PRO A 234 9.22 15.95 5.31
C PRO A 234 8.04 16.49 6.14
N LEU A 235 6.83 15.98 5.95
CA LEU A 235 5.66 16.38 6.74
C LEU A 235 5.56 15.61 8.06
N LEU A 236 6.13 14.41 8.14
CA LEU A 236 6.02 13.52 9.31
C LEU A 236 6.49 14.18 10.63
N PRO A 237 7.65 14.86 10.70
CA PRO A 237 8.07 15.51 11.94
C PRO A 237 7.10 16.61 12.41
N ARG A 238 6.37 17.24 11.47
CA ARG A 238 5.41 18.32 11.75
C ARG A 238 4.10 17.79 12.30
N LEU A 239 3.77 16.53 12.01
CA LEU A 239 2.58 15.81 12.46
C LEU A 239 2.79 15.07 13.79
N LEU A 240 4.01 15.01 14.31
CA LEU A 240 4.31 14.30 15.54
C LEU A 240 4.37 15.24 16.76
N ASN A 241 3.81 14.80 17.88
CA ASN A 241 4.11 15.33 19.19
C ASN A 241 5.57 15.03 19.56
N LYS A 242 6.15 15.79 20.51
CA LYS A 242 7.47 15.46 21.06
C LYS A 242 7.44 14.07 21.71
N GLY A 243 8.37 13.21 21.34
CA GLY A 243 8.39 11.79 21.76
C GLY A 243 7.44 10.90 20.94
N GLY A 244 6.62 11.47 20.05
CA GLY A 244 5.76 10.72 19.14
C GLY A 244 6.54 9.84 18.17
N ARG A 245 5.91 8.76 17.70
CA ARG A 245 6.55 7.72 16.89
C ARG A 245 5.86 7.57 15.55
N VAL A 246 6.65 7.40 14.49
CA VAL A 246 6.15 7.08 13.16
C VAL A 246 6.73 5.76 12.69
N GLY A 247 5.86 4.88 12.18
CA GLY A 247 6.24 3.64 11.51
C GLY A 247 5.81 3.65 10.05
N ILE A 248 6.67 3.12 9.17
CA ILE A 248 6.39 3.00 7.75
C ILE A 248 6.71 1.58 7.31
N ILE A 249 5.72 0.92 6.68
CA ILE A 249 5.87 -0.38 6.03
C ILE A 249 6.01 -0.12 4.53
N SER A 250 6.99 -0.75 3.89
CA SER A 250 7.22 -0.72 2.45
C SER A 250 7.29 -2.12 1.89
N PHE A 251 6.89 -2.36 0.64
CA PHE A 251 6.79 -3.69 0.03
C PHE A 251 7.80 -3.93 -1.08
N HIS A 252 8.44 -2.90 -1.60
CA HIS A 252 9.48 -3.02 -2.62
C HIS A 252 10.68 -2.09 -2.37
N SER A 253 11.77 -2.39 -3.09
CA SER A 253 13.07 -1.72 -2.94
C SER A 253 13.03 -0.21 -3.17
N LEU A 254 12.19 0.28 -4.07
CA LEU A 254 12.12 1.69 -4.41
C LEU A 254 11.51 2.52 -3.26
N GLU A 255 10.43 2.04 -2.64
CA GLU A 255 9.84 2.66 -1.44
C GLU A 255 10.85 2.66 -0.29
N ASP A 256 11.41 1.48 0.04
CA ASP A 256 12.38 1.35 1.13
C ASP A 256 13.60 2.25 0.93
N ARG A 257 14.04 2.46 -0.31
CA ARG A 257 15.18 3.34 -0.65
C ARG A 257 14.91 4.79 -0.27
N LEU A 258 13.71 5.30 -0.55
CA LEU A 258 13.31 6.67 -0.21
C LEU A 258 13.24 6.86 1.31
N ILE A 259 12.57 5.96 2.01
CA ILE A 259 12.43 6.00 3.46
C ILE A 259 13.79 5.87 4.15
N LYS A 260 14.62 4.92 3.71
CA LYS A 260 15.99 4.72 4.21
C LYS A 260 16.83 5.97 4.02
N ARG A 261 16.78 6.60 2.85
CA ARG A 261 17.53 7.82 2.56
C ARG A 261 17.14 8.94 3.54
N TYR A 262 15.85 9.22 3.64
CA TYR A 262 15.35 10.26 4.55
C TYR A 262 15.72 10.00 6.01
N PHE A 263 15.51 8.78 6.52
CA PHE A 263 15.89 8.45 7.89
C PHE A 263 17.38 8.47 8.11
N SER A 264 18.20 8.15 7.11
CA SER A 264 19.67 8.28 7.20
C SER A 264 20.10 9.74 7.26
N GLU A 265 19.46 10.63 6.50
CA GLU A 265 19.69 12.09 6.55
C GLU A 265 19.35 12.62 7.94
N GLN A 266 18.20 12.24 8.51
CA GLN A 266 17.83 12.58 9.89
C GLN A 266 18.86 12.09 10.90
N ALA A 267 19.32 10.84 10.79
CA ALA A 267 20.33 10.28 11.70
C ALA A 267 21.69 10.99 11.62
N MET A 268 22.02 11.58 10.47
CA MET A 268 23.28 12.33 10.26
C MET A 268 23.19 13.82 10.59
N ALA A 269 21.98 14.39 10.66
CA ALA A 269 21.77 15.82 10.87
C ALA A 269 22.10 16.32 12.29
N GLY A 270 22.48 15.44 13.21
CA GLY A 270 22.93 15.83 14.56
C GLY A 270 21.88 16.66 15.32
N TYR A 271 22.23 17.90 15.65
CA TYR A 271 21.33 18.81 16.39
C TYR A 271 20.14 19.27 15.55
N GLU A 272 20.28 19.36 14.23
CA GLU A 272 19.23 19.77 13.30
C GLU A 272 18.21 18.65 13.02
N ALA A 273 18.54 17.41 13.40
CA ALA A 273 17.63 16.31 13.21
C ALA A 273 16.33 16.51 13.99
N GLU A 274 15.20 16.36 13.31
CA GLU A 274 13.88 16.40 13.92
C GLU A 274 13.42 15.04 14.44
N LEU A 275 14.03 13.96 13.90
CA LEU A 275 13.71 12.56 14.23
C LEU A 275 14.96 11.83 14.75
N ILE A 276 14.75 10.99 15.74
CA ILE A 276 15.70 9.96 16.19
C ILE A 276 15.35 8.68 15.47
N VAL A 277 16.32 8.02 14.85
CA VAL A 277 16.15 6.73 14.17
C VAL A 277 16.81 5.65 15.05
N PRO A 278 16.03 4.89 15.85
CA PRO A 278 16.60 3.94 16.82
C PRO A 278 17.32 2.77 16.13
N GLU A 279 16.81 2.33 14.98
CA GLU A 279 17.33 1.19 14.23
C GLU A 279 17.61 1.56 12.78
N LYS A 280 18.88 1.43 12.33
CA LYS A 280 19.28 1.73 10.95
C LYS A 280 18.79 0.67 9.96
N LYS A 281 18.73 -0.61 10.40
CA LYS A 281 18.22 -1.72 9.59
C LYS A 281 16.70 -1.79 9.71
N PRO A 282 16.00 -2.11 8.62
CA PRO A 282 14.56 -2.35 8.71
C PRO A 282 14.31 -3.69 9.40
N VAL A 283 13.16 -3.81 10.07
CA VAL A 283 12.64 -5.12 10.43
C VAL A 283 12.12 -5.79 9.16
N SER A 284 12.50 -7.04 8.93
CA SER A 284 12.16 -7.79 7.72
C SER A 284 10.77 -8.42 7.84
N GLY A 285 10.00 -8.38 6.76
CA GLY A 285 8.74 -9.11 6.67
C GLY A 285 8.86 -10.64 6.83
N THR A 286 10.08 -11.17 6.71
CA THR A 286 10.35 -12.59 6.99
C THR A 286 10.28 -12.95 8.48
N GLU A 287 10.26 -11.95 9.37
CA GLU A 287 10.06 -12.14 10.80
C GLU A 287 8.59 -12.42 11.14
N ASP A 288 7.66 -12.07 10.27
CA ASP A 288 6.24 -12.40 10.35
C ASP A 288 5.99 -13.75 9.66
N VAL A 289 6.35 -14.82 10.35
CA VAL A 289 6.35 -16.19 9.81
C VAL A 289 4.96 -16.72 9.47
N HIS A 290 3.91 -16.12 10.03
CA HIS A 290 2.53 -16.56 9.86
C HIS A 290 1.80 -15.87 8.69
N ASN A 291 2.37 -14.79 8.13
CA ASN A 291 1.76 -14.04 7.05
C ASN A 291 2.63 -14.07 5.78
N PRO A 292 2.33 -14.92 4.80
CA PRO A 292 3.10 -14.97 3.54
C PRO A 292 3.15 -13.64 2.77
N ARG A 293 2.16 -12.77 2.96
CA ARG A 293 2.10 -11.44 2.33
C ARG A 293 3.13 -10.47 2.91
N SER A 294 3.62 -10.73 4.14
CA SER A 294 4.68 -9.96 4.79
C SER A 294 6.06 -10.16 4.18
N ARG A 295 6.29 -11.22 3.40
CA ARG A 295 7.63 -11.67 2.97
C ARG A 295 8.50 -10.59 2.33
N SER A 296 7.93 -9.67 1.55
CA SER A 296 8.67 -8.57 0.91
C SER A 296 8.65 -7.28 1.74
N ALA A 297 7.85 -7.24 2.80
CA ALA A 297 7.67 -6.06 3.62
C ALA A 297 8.95 -5.70 4.39
N LYS A 298 9.13 -4.40 4.61
CA LYS A 298 10.16 -3.84 5.47
C LYS A 298 9.54 -2.76 6.32
N PHE A 299 9.75 -2.85 7.61
CA PHE A 299 9.27 -1.85 8.56
C PHE A 299 10.43 -0.99 9.05
N ARG A 300 10.25 0.34 9.00
CA ARG A 300 11.15 1.33 9.59
C ARG A 300 10.37 2.26 10.48
N TYR A 301 11.02 2.75 11.55
CA TYR A 301 10.37 3.68 12.47
C TYR A 301 11.35 4.74 12.98
N ALA A 302 10.78 5.85 13.42
CA ALA A 302 11.52 6.96 14.01
C ALA A 302 10.70 7.60 15.13
N VAL A 303 11.37 8.37 15.99
CA VAL A 303 10.80 9.06 17.15
C VAL A 303 11.08 10.56 17.02
N LYS A 304 10.07 11.41 17.27
CA LYS A 304 10.23 12.88 17.27
C LYS A 304 11.06 13.32 18.49
N LYS A 305 12.08 14.17 18.26
CA LYS A 305 12.86 14.82 19.33
C LYS A 305 12.03 15.76 20.19
#